data_f02a0ddc9f5243445580985bc728c7a5
#
_entry.id   f02a0ddc9f5243445580985bc728c7a5
#
_cell.length_a   1.000
_cell.length_b   1.000
_cell.length_c   1.000
_cell.angle_alpha   90.00
_cell.angle_beta   90.00
_cell.angle_gamma   90.00
#
_symmetry.space_group_name_H-M   'P 1'
#
loop_
_entity.id
_entity.type
_entity.pdbx_description
1 polymer ?
#
loop_
_entity_poly.entity_id
_entity_poly.type
_entity_poly.pdbx_seq_one_letter_code
_entity_poly.pdbx_strand_id
1 'polypeptide(L)'
;ALPMARAKALLEEAVADIAPATARDILLFRLLDEGVLRREIDRAGVESVTITFQRFSDYFIADALIDMTGSAPSLAAALRPGGSLHYLVSRGAGRYAGVVETLMARTPERLGLELVELDADFPRDVPFRLDVFLSSLRWRAPAAVSTRTVQLFELQWARPEGRRADLLHL
;
A
#
# COMPACT_ATOMS: atom_id res chain seq x y z
N ALA A 1 9.65 -5.53 10.41
CA ALA A 1 10.85 -6.30 10.11
C ALA A 1 10.54 -7.80 10.20
N LEU A 2 11.18 -8.61 9.37
CA LEU A 2 10.99 -10.05 9.29
C LEU A 2 12.27 -10.75 9.81
N PRO A 3 12.17 -11.75 10.72
CA PRO A 3 13.36 -12.49 11.17
C PRO A 3 14.18 -13.04 10.00
N MET A 4 15.51 -12.93 10.08
CA MET A 4 16.44 -13.28 9.01
C MET A 4 16.21 -14.70 8.46
N ALA A 5 16.07 -15.70 9.35
CA ALA A 5 15.85 -17.09 8.95
C ALA A 5 14.52 -17.25 8.18
N ARG A 6 13.46 -16.52 8.59
CA ARG A 6 12.15 -16.58 7.92
C ARG A 6 12.20 -15.88 6.56
N ALA A 7 12.93 -14.76 6.46
CA ALA A 7 13.14 -14.06 5.20
C ALA A 7 13.85 -14.96 4.19
N LYS A 8 14.91 -15.66 4.63
CA LYS A 8 15.64 -16.60 3.78
C LYS A 8 14.72 -17.71 3.25
N ALA A 9 13.96 -18.36 4.14
CA ALA A 9 13.04 -19.42 3.76
C ALA A 9 11.97 -18.97 2.75
N LEU A 10 11.40 -17.80 2.94
CA LEU A 10 10.40 -17.23 2.03
C LEU A 10 10.99 -16.88 0.66
N LEU A 11 12.22 -16.34 0.62
CA LEU A 11 12.89 -16.04 -0.65
C LEU A 11 13.23 -17.34 -1.41
N GLU A 12 13.73 -18.35 -0.72
CA GLU A 12 14.01 -19.66 -1.33
C GLU A 12 12.75 -20.31 -1.91
N GLU A 13 11.65 -20.25 -1.17
CA GLU A 13 10.34 -20.74 -1.63
C GLU A 13 9.83 -19.95 -2.84
N ALA A 14 9.88 -18.61 -2.80
CA ALA A 14 9.37 -17.74 -3.85
C ALA A 14 10.09 -17.92 -5.20
N VAL A 15 11.35 -18.33 -5.18
CA VAL A 15 12.15 -18.52 -6.41
C VAL A 15 12.46 -19.98 -6.71
N ALA A 16 11.78 -20.92 -6.04
CA ALA A 16 12.08 -22.35 -6.14
C ALA A 16 12.04 -22.87 -7.58
N ASP A 17 11.07 -22.36 -8.36
CA ASP A 17 10.83 -22.83 -9.74
C ASP A 17 11.62 -22.04 -10.79
N ILE A 18 12.24 -20.90 -10.43
CA ILE A 18 12.87 -19.99 -11.39
C ILE A 18 14.38 -19.85 -11.20
N ALA A 19 14.93 -20.28 -10.07
CA ALA A 19 16.34 -20.15 -9.77
C ALA A 19 16.98 -21.47 -9.34
N PRO A 20 18.23 -21.77 -9.79
CA PRO A 20 18.98 -22.92 -9.31
C PRO A 20 19.28 -22.80 -7.81
N ALA A 21 19.46 -23.94 -7.13
CA ALA A 21 19.68 -24.00 -5.67
C ALA A 21 20.81 -23.07 -5.21
N THR A 22 21.95 -23.08 -5.93
CA THR A 22 23.09 -22.22 -5.62
C THR A 22 22.80 -20.72 -5.67
N ALA A 23 21.91 -20.29 -6.58
CA ALA A 23 21.48 -18.89 -6.65
C ALA A 23 20.51 -18.53 -5.52
N ARG A 24 19.65 -19.47 -5.11
CA ARG A 24 18.72 -19.29 -3.98
C ARG A 24 19.44 -19.06 -2.66
N ASP A 25 20.47 -19.85 -2.40
CA ASP A 25 21.27 -19.76 -1.15
C ASP A 25 21.91 -18.39 -0.94
N ILE A 26 22.28 -17.71 -2.02
CA ILE A 26 22.94 -16.39 -1.95
C ILE A 26 21.98 -15.21 -2.17
N LEU A 27 20.72 -15.46 -2.53
CA LEU A 27 19.76 -14.41 -2.92
C LEU A 27 19.57 -13.38 -1.82
N LEU A 28 19.37 -13.82 -0.58
CA LEU A 28 19.19 -12.91 0.56
C LEU A 28 20.40 -11.98 0.73
N PHE A 29 21.62 -12.53 0.64
CA PHE A 29 22.85 -11.73 0.76
C PHE A 29 22.99 -10.75 -0.39
N ARG A 30 22.65 -11.16 -1.62
CA ARG A 30 22.63 -10.24 -2.78
C ARG A 30 21.66 -9.10 -2.60
N LEU A 31 20.44 -9.35 -2.11
CA LEU A 31 19.46 -8.30 -1.85
C LEU A 31 19.90 -7.33 -0.73
N LEU A 32 20.69 -7.81 0.24
CA LEU A 32 21.30 -6.97 1.26
C LEU A 32 22.46 -6.14 0.68
N ASP A 33 23.35 -6.75 -0.12
CA ASP A 33 24.49 -6.09 -0.75
C ASP A 33 24.05 -5.00 -1.74
N GLU A 34 22.98 -5.28 -2.51
CA GLU A 34 22.37 -4.31 -3.45
C GLU A 34 21.52 -3.25 -2.74
N GLY A 35 21.41 -3.31 -1.43
CA GLY A 35 20.62 -2.34 -0.64
C GLY A 35 19.11 -2.41 -0.84
N VAL A 36 18.58 -3.47 -1.44
CA VAL A 36 17.13 -3.71 -1.57
C VAL A 36 16.52 -4.06 -0.21
N LEU A 37 17.26 -4.86 0.55
CA LEU A 37 16.95 -5.18 1.94
C LEU A 37 17.95 -4.51 2.87
N ARG A 38 17.52 -4.21 4.08
CA ARG A 38 18.36 -3.71 5.17
C ARG A 38 18.26 -4.68 6.35
N ARG A 39 19.42 -5.00 6.91
CA ARG A 39 19.54 -5.77 8.14
C ARG A 39 19.33 -4.86 9.34
N GLU A 40 18.53 -5.31 10.28
CA GLU A 40 18.27 -4.66 11.56
C GLU A 40 18.54 -5.66 12.70
N ILE A 41 19.09 -5.18 13.80
CA ILE A 41 19.28 -5.97 15.01
C ILE A 41 18.51 -5.23 16.11
N ASP A 42 17.57 -5.91 16.74
CA ASP A 42 16.81 -5.35 17.83
C ASP A 42 17.61 -5.33 19.15
N ARG A 43 17.01 -4.76 20.19
CA ARG A 43 17.65 -4.66 21.51
C ARG A 43 17.90 -6.03 22.18
N ALA A 44 17.22 -7.06 21.75
CA ALA A 44 17.38 -8.44 22.22
C ALA A 44 18.43 -9.21 21.38
N GLY A 45 19.07 -8.57 20.39
CA GLY A 45 20.04 -9.19 19.49
C GLY A 45 19.40 -10.02 18.37
N VAL A 46 18.08 -9.91 18.16
CA VAL A 46 17.40 -10.65 17.09
C VAL A 46 17.63 -9.95 15.77
N GLU A 47 18.23 -10.70 14.82
CA GLU A 47 18.43 -10.21 13.46
C GLU A 47 17.16 -10.31 12.63
N SER A 48 16.83 -9.22 11.97
CA SER A 48 15.71 -9.12 11.06
C SER A 48 16.09 -8.37 9.80
N VAL A 49 15.27 -8.49 8.77
CA VAL A 49 15.39 -7.74 7.53
C VAL A 49 14.15 -6.91 7.28
N THR A 50 14.34 -5.76 6.64
CA THR A 50 13.28 -4.89 6.17
C THR A 50 13.59 -4.42 4.76
N ILE A 51 12.56 -4.08 4.00
CA ILE A 51 12.74 -3.47 2.67
C ILE A 51 13.25 -2.05 2.89
N THR A 52 14.35 -1.70 2.23
CA THR A 52 15.02 -0.39 2.40
C THR A 52 14.13 0.77 1.97
N PHE A 53 13.39 0.58 0.90
CA PHE A 53 12.53 1.61 0.33
C PHE A 53 11.09 1.43 0.80
N GLN A 54 10.60 2.33 1.64
CA GLN A 54 9.24 2.30 2.19
C GLN A 54 8.18 2.13 1.10
N ARG A 55 8.32 2.80 -0.03
CA ARG A 55 7.40 2.71 -1.17
C ARG A 55 7.27 1.32 -1.76
N PHE A 56 8.36 0.54 -1.83
CA PHE A 56 8.27 -0.85 -2.26
C PHE A 56 7.54 -1.72 -1.24
N SER A 57 7.80 -1.50 0.05
CA SER A 57 7.07 -2.17 1.12
C SER A 57 5.57 -1.90 1.03
N ASP A 58 5.18 -0.63 0.90
CA ASP A 58 3.79 -0.21 0.77
C ASP A 58 3.12 -0.84 -0.47
N TYR A 59 3.86 -0.90 -1.59
CA TYR A 59 3.39 -1.53 -2.82
C TYR A 59 3.11 -3.02 -2.65
N PHE A 60 4.07 -3.78 -2.10
CA PHE A 60 3.91 -5.22 -1.91
C PHE A 60 2.81 -5.54 -0.89
N ILE A 61 2.68 -4.74 0.18
CA ILE A 61 1.60 -4.89 1.15
C ILE A 61 0.25 -4.65 0.48
N ALA A 62 0.11 -3.56 -0.27
CA ALA A 62 -1.14 -3.23 -0.97
C ALA A 62 -1.54 -4.30 -1.98
N ASP A 63 -0.58 -4.79 -2.78
CA ASP A 63 -0.81 -5.83 -3.78
C ASP A 63 -1.23 -7.15 -3.11
N ALA A 64 -0.57 -7.55 -2.04
CA ALA A 64 -0.95 -8.71 -1.24
C ALA A 64 -2.36 -8.58 -0.63
N LEU A 65 -2.75 -7.41 -0.15
CA LEU A 65 -4.10 -7.15 0.39
C LEU A 65 -5.17 -7.25 -0.72
N ILE A 66 -4.87 -6.78 -1.92
CA ILE A 66 -5.75 -6.91 -3.09
C ILE A 66 -5.93 -8.41 -3.43
N ASP A 67 -4.84 -9.17 -3.48
CA ASP A 67 -4.87 -10.59 -3.79
C ASP A 67 -5.61 -11.40 -2.72
N MET A 68 -5.36 -11.12 -1.44
CA MET A 68 -6.04 -11.77 -0.32
C MET A 68 -7.56 -11.54 -0.31
N THR A 69 -8.00 -10.34 -0.69
CA THR A 69 -9.43 -10.02 -0.72
C THR A 69 -10.09 -10.47 -2.00
N GLY A 70 -9.36 -10.55 -3.10
CA GLY A 70 -9.75 -11.13 -4.38
C GLY A 70 -10.87 -10.41 -5.14
N SER A 71 -11.58 -9.46 -4.51
CA SER A 71 -12.66 -8.71 -5.15
C SER A 71 -12.92 -7.35 -4.51
N ALA A 72 -13.49 -6.41 -5.30
CA ALA A 72 -13.88 -5.09 -4.83
C ALA A 72 -14.86 -5.14 -3.63
N PRO A 73 -15.93 -5.96 -3.62
CA PRO A 73 -16.82 -6.05 -2.47
C PRO A 73 -16.13 -6.56 -1.20
N SER A 74 -15.24 -7.56 -1.33
CA SER A 74 -14.49 -8.13 -0.19
C SER A 74 -13.52 -7.11 0.41
N LEU A 75 -12.78 -6.38 -0.43
CA LEU A 75 -11.87 -5.33 0.00
C LEU A 75 -12.66 -4.19 0.68
N ALA A 76 -13.77 -3.75 0.07
CA ALA A 76 -14.64 -2.74 0.65
C ALA A 76 -15.16 -3.15 2.04
N ALA A 77 -15.64 -4.39 2.17
CA ALA A 77 -16.11 -4.93 3.46
C ALA A 77 -14.98 -4.98 4.51
N ALA A 78 -13.76 -5.39 4.11
CA ALA A 78 -12.62 -5.44 5.00
C ALA A 78 -12.18 -4.05 5.51
N LEU A 79 -12.30 -3.01 4.70
CA LEU A 79 -11.92 -1.63 5.06
C LEU A 79 -12.98 -0.90 5.89
N ARG A 80 -14.26 -1.28 5.81
CA ARG A 80 -15.36 -0.65 6.56
C ARG A 80 -15.20 -0.80 8.09
N PRO A 81 -15.88 0.04 8.90
CA PRO A 81 -15.91 -0.12 10.34
C PRO A 81 -16.27 -1.54 10.77
N GLY A 82 -15.43 -2.14 11.62
CA GLY A 82 -15.55 -3.55 12.03
C GLY A 82 -14.89 -4.57 11.10
N GLY A 83 -14.44 -4.18 9.91
CA GLY A 83 -13.69 -5.04 9.00
C GLY A 83 -12.23 -5.24 9.44
N SER A 84 -11.63 -6.33 8.97
CA SER A 84 -10.27 -6.75 9.35
C SER A 84 -9.17 -5.76 8.96
N LEU A 85 -9.39 -4.94 7.93
CA LEU A 85 -8.45 -3.94 7.42
C LEU A 85 -8.84 -2.50 7.82
N HIS A 86 -9.89 -2.32 8.62
CA HIS A 86 -10.35 -0.99 9.03
C HIS A 86 -9.25 -0.14 9.68
N TYR A 87 -8.31 -0.77 10.38
CA TYR A 87 -7.18 -0.09 11.02
C TYR A 87 -6.30 0.70 10.04
N LEU A 88 -6.27 0.35 8.75
CA LEU A 88 -5.52 1.07 7.71
C LEU A 88 -6.09 2.46 7.41
N VAL A 89 -7.39 2.64 7.63
CA VAL A 89 -8.15 3.85 7.26
C VAL A 89 -8.81 4.54 8.47
N SER A 90 -8.57 4.02 9.68
CA SER A 90 -9.10 4.59 10.92
C SER A 90 -8.30 5.79 11.38
N ARG A 91 -8.84 6.53 12.36
CA ARG A 91 -8.18 7.68 12.98
C ARG A 91 -6.81 7.27 13.56
N GLY A 92 -5.75 8.00 13.23
CA GLY A 92 -4.38 7.67 13.63
C GLY A 92 -3.65 6.69 12.70
N ALA A 93 -4.26 6.30 11.61
CA ALA A 93 -3.66 5.40 10.61
C ALA A 93 -2.56 6.03 9.73
N GLY A 94 -2.05 7.22 10.07
CA GLY A 94 -1.04 7.93 9.27
C GLY A 94 0.20 7.08 8.94
N ARG A 95 0.58 6.14 9.82
CA ARG A 95 1.67 5.18 9.55
C ARG A 95 1.42 4.24 8.37
N TYR A 96 0.16 4.10 7.93
CA TYR A 96 -0.24 3.27 6.80
C TYR A 96 -0.57 4.09 5.55
N ALA A 97 -0.32 5.41 5.59
CA ALA A 97 -0.66 6.32 4.48
C ALA A 97 -0.13 5.84 3.14
N GLY A 98 1.12 5.37 3.09
CA GLY A 98 1.72 4.85 1.87
C GLY A 98 1.03 3.57 1.35
N VAL A 99 0.61 2.67 2.25
CA VAL A 99 -0.16 1.47 1.87
C VAL A 99 -1.52 1.87 1.31
N VAL A 100 -2.24 2.79 1.95
CA VAL A 100 -3.56 3.24 1.49
C VAL A 100 -3.44 4.03 0.18
N GLU A 101 -2.42 4.88 0.03
CA GLU A 101 -2.11 5.55 -1.23
C GLU A 101 -1.89 4.54 -2.36
N THR A 102 -1.13 3.49 -2.09
CA THR A 102 -0.89 2.44 -3.09
C THR A 102 -2.16 1.63 -3.38
N LEU A 103 -2.96 1.30 -2.38
CA LEU A 103 -4.29 0.70 -2.60
C LEU A 103 -5.15 1.58 -3.51
N MET A 104 -5.23 2.90 -3.23
CA MET A 104 -5.97 3.85 -4.07
C MET A 104 -5.41 3.96 -5.50
N ALA A 105 -4.12 3.75 -5.69
CA ALA A 105 -3.52 3.73 -7.01
C ALA A 105 -3.83 2.45 -7.79
N ARG A 106 -3.84 1.29 -7.11
CA ARG A 106 -3.91 -0.04 -7.74
C ARG A 106 -5.32 -0.62 -7.87
N THR A 107 -6.24 -0.29 -6.97
CA THR A 107 -7.59 -0.87 -6.97
C THR A 107 -8.44 -0.52 -8.20
N PRO A 108 -8.34 0.67 -8.83
CA PRO A 108 -9.04 0.94 -10.08
C PRO A 108 -8.61 0.02 -11.22
N GLU A 109 -7.32 -0.24 -11.34
CA GLU A 109 -6.76 -1.13 -12.36
C GLU A 109 -7.10 -2.61 -12.09
N ARG A 110 -6.94 -3.06 -10.84
CA ARG A 110 -7.05 -4.48 -10.46
C ARG A 110 -8.47 -4.93 -10.20
N LEU A 111 -9.30 -4.06 -9.64
CA LEU A 111 -10.64 -4.40 -9.15
C LEU A 111 -11.76 -3.52 -9.70
N GLY A 112 -11.43 -2.47 -10.49
CA GLY A 112 -12.42 -1.51 -10.95
C GLY A 112 -13.02 -0.66 -9.81
N LEU A 113 -12.36 -0.57 -8.65
CA LEU A 113 -12.85 0.09 -7.44
C LEU A 113 -12.08 1.39 -7.17
N GLU A 114 -12.79 2.50 -7.11
CA GLU A 114 -12.27 3.75 -6.55
C GLU A 114 -12.49 3.77 -5.04
N LEU A 115 -11.43 3.58 -4.25
CA LEU A 115 -11.57 3.51 -2.78
C LEU A 115 -12.19 4.76 -2.16
N VAL A 116 -12.01 5.93 -2.79
CA VAL A 116 -12.64 7.18 -2.35
C VAL A 116 -14.18 7.13 -2.42
N GLU A 117 -14.77 6.21 -3.17
CA GLU A 117 -16.22 6.01 -3.21
C GLU A 117 -16.76 5.41 -1.91
N LEU A 118 -15.92 4.73 -1.15
CA LEU A 118 -16.29 4.22 0.18
C LEU A 118 -16.39 5.33 1.23
N ASP A 119 -16.18 6.60 0.83
CA ASP A 119 -16.14 7.76 1.73
C ASP A 119 -17.42 7.94 2.56
N ALA A 120 -18.58 7.55 2.03
CA ALA A 120 -19.84 7.60 2.75
C ALA A 120 -19.89 6.69 3.99
N ASP A 121 -19.09 5.62 3.99
CA ASP A 121 -19.05 4.61 5.03
C ASP A 121 -18.04 4.94 6.15
N PHE A 122 -17.27 6.06 5.97
CA PHE A 122 -16.23 6.43 6.91
C PHE A 122 -16.57 7.73 7.66
N PRO A 123 -16.10 7.90 8.91
CA PRO A 123 -16.29 9.14 9.66
C PRO A 123 -15.77 10.35 8.89
N ARG A 124 -16.56 11.44 8.85
CA ARG A 124 -16.28 12.64 8.03
C ARG A 124 -15.04 13.43 8.46
N ASP A 125 -14.50 13.16 9.63
CA ASP A 125 -13.40 13.87 10.28
C ASP A 125 -12.00 13.28 9.99
N VAL A 126 -11.87 12.39 9.00
CA VAL A 126 -10.58 11.86 8.57
C VAL A 126 -10.08 12.67 7.36
N PRO A 127 -9.27 13.75 7.57
CA PRO A 127 -8.74 14.59 6.49
C PRO A 127 -7.81 13.85 5.53
N PHE A 128 -7.33 12.71 5.97
CA PHE A 128 -6.40 11.80 5.37
C PHE A 128 -6.74 11.34 3.94
N ARG A 129 -8.02 11.33 3.53
CA ARG A 129 -8.44 10.66 2.30
C ARG A 129 -8.24 11.45 1.04
N LEU A 130 -8.46 12.76 1.11
CA LEU A 130 -8.29 13.62 -0.07
C LEU A 130 -6.82 13.68 -0.47
N ASP A 131 -5.95 13.93 0.49
CA ASP A 131 -4.52 14.03 0.25
C ASP A 131 -3.94 12.72 -0.28
N VAL A 132 -4.37 11.60 0.31
CA VAL A 132 -3.96 10.26 -0.12
C VAL A 132 -4.51 9.93 -1.51
N PHE A 133 -5.77 10.30 -1.81
CA PHE A 133 -6.36 10.13 -3.15
C PHE A 133 -5.58 10.94 -4.19
N LEU A 134 -5.29 12.21 -3.93
CA LEU A 134 -4.53 13.06 -4.84
C LEU A 134 -3.09 12.55 -5.05
N SER A 135 -2.42 12.15 -3.95
CA SER A 135 -1.11 11.52 -4.02
C SER A 135 -1.15 10.24 -4.87
N SER A 136 -2.18 9.44 -4.74
CA SER A 136 -2.32 8.19 -5.49
C SER A 136 -2.40 8.40 -7.01
N LEU A 137 -2.95 9.54 -7.47
CA LEU A 137 -3.06 9.84 -8.91
C LEU A 137 -1.70 9.90 -9.61
N ARG A 138 -0.63 10.26 -8.90
CA ARG A 138 0.74 10.30 -9.44
C ARG A 138 1.30 8.92 -9.80
N TRP A 139 0.75 7.88 -9.17
CA TRP A 139 1.24 6.50 -9.29
C TRP A 139 0.34 5.61 -10.13
N ARG A 140 -0.79 6.15 -10.58
CA ARG A 140 -1.72 5.40 -11.43
C ARG A 140 -1.18 5.24 -12.84
N ALA A 141 -1.35 4.06 -13.40
CA ALA A 141 -1.22 3.90 -14.83
C ALA A 141 -2.23 4.82 -15.55
N PRO A 142 -1.87 5.49 -16.65
CA PRO A 142 -2.81 6.36 -17.36
C PRO A 142 -4.13 5.67 -17.73
N ALA A 143 -4.09 4.39 -18.08
CA ALA A 143 -5.27 3.59 -18.40
C ALA A 143 -6.21 3.35 -17.20
N ALA A 144 -5.70 3.49 -15.96
CA ALA A 144 -6.48 3.36 -14.73
C ALA A 144 -7.15 4.67 -14.29
N VAL A 145 -6.92 5.78 -15.02
CA VAL A 145 -7.61 7.06 -14.79
C VAL A 145 -8.87 7.06 -15.64
N SER A 146 -9.99 6.70 -15.03
CA SER A 146 -11.29 6.62 -15.67
C SER A 146 -12.06 7.95 -15.63
N THR A 147 -13.13 8.06 -16.41
CA THR A 147 -14.08 9.17 -16.28
C THR A 147 -14.59 9.30 -14.84
N ARG A 148 -14.76 8.19 -14.14
CA ARG A 148 -15.16 8.17 -12.74
C ARG A 148 -14.11 8.80 -11.83
N THR A 149 -12.83 8.52 -12.07
CA THR A 149 -11.71 9.17 -11.35
C THR A 149 -11.77 10.68 -11.49
N VAL A 150 -12.02 11.19 -12.71
CA VAL A 150 -12.13 12.62 -12.99
C VAL A 150 -13.32 13.24 -12.24
N GLN A 151 -14.51 12.61 -12.30
CA GLN A 151 -15.68 13.06 -11.57
C GLN A 151 -15.43 13.13 -10.05
N LEU A 152 -14.78 12.14 -9.49
CA LEU A 152 -14.45 12.12 -8.05
C LEU A 152 -13.44 13.22 -7.71
N PHE A 153 -12.46 13.46 -8.56
CA PHE A 153 -11.53 14.58 -8.41
C PHE A 153 -12.28 15.92 -8.41
N GLU A 154 -13.16 16.15 -9.39
CA GLU A 154 -13.97 17.37 -9.49
C GLU A 154 -14.87 17.57 -8.25
N LEU A 155 -15.53 16.50 -7.80
CA LEU A 155 -16.35 16.53 -6.58
C LEU A 155 -15.54 16.90 -5.32
N GLN A 156 -14.33 16.37 -5.20
CA GLN A 156 -13.43 16.69 -4.09
C GLN A 156 -12.90 18.12 -4.20
N TRP A 157 -12.57 18.56 -5.42
CA TRP A 157 -12.09 19.92 -5.70
C TRP A 157 -13.15 20.99 -5.45
N ALA A 158 -14.41 20.71 -5.72
CA ALA A 158 -15.54 21.62 -5.51
C ALA A 158 -15.91 21.84 -4.03
N ARG A 159 -15.32 21.08 -3.09
CA ARG A 159 -15.58 21.25 -1.65
C ARG A 159 -15.02 22.56 -1.11
N PRO A 160 -15.69 23.20 -0.07
CA PRO A 160 -15.36 24.55 0.37
C PRO A 160 -13.93 24.80 0.84
N GLU A 161 -13.53 26.05 0.80
CA GLU A 161 -12.18 26.64 0.75
C GLU A 161 -11.12 26.18 1.76
N GLY A 162 -11.45 25.63 2.92
CA GLY A 162 -10.47 25.19 3.90
C GLY A 162 -9.56 24.03 3.46
N ARG A 163 -9.89 23.35 2.35
CA ARG A 163 -9.12 22.23 1.81
C ARG A 163 -8.37 22.55 0.51
N ARG A 164 -8.63 23.73 -0.11
CA ARG A 164 -7.93 24.15 -1.33
C ARG A 164 -6.50 24.63 -1.06
N ALA A 165 -6.24 25.18 0.14
CA ALA A 165 -4.92 25.65 0.51
C ALA A 165 -3.89 24.53 0.59
N ASP A 166 -4.30 23.33 1.03
CA ASP A 166 -3.40 22.16 1.18
C ASP A 166 -3.01 21.56 -0.18
N LEU A 167 -3.78 21.82 -1.24
CA LEU A 167 -3.54 21.30 -2.60
C LEU A 167 -2.52 22.11 -3.40
N LEU A 168 -2.27 23.37 -3.02
CA LEU A 168 -1.33 24.26 -3.72
C LEU A 168 0.13 24.07 -3.26
N HIS A 169 0.35 23.26 -2.24
CA HIS A 169 1.69 22.91 -1.72
C HIS A 169 2.22 21.56 -2.20
N LEU A 170 1.53 20.90 -3.13
CA LEU A 170 1.95 19.68 -3.82
C LEU A 170 2.53 19.96 -5.19
#